data_c082b5118ef1e51d1b6224a91e980f2b
#
_entry.id   c082b5118ef1e51d1b6224a91e980f2b
#
_cell.length_a   1.000
_cell.length_b   1.000
_cell.length_c   1.000
_cell.angle_alpha   90.00
_cell.angle_beta   90.00
_cell.angle_gamma   90.00
#
_symmetry.space_group_name_H-M   'P 1'
#
loop_
_entity.id
_entity.type
_entity.pdbx_description
1 polymer ?
#
loop_
_entity_poly.entity_id
_entity_poly.type
_entity_poly.pdbx_seq_one_letter_code
_entity_poly.pdbx_strand_id
1 'polypeptide(L)'
;MRILMVSARCYPFMGGIETHIQEVGPRLVARGHAVDVLTTDPSGELPVEEEVRGMRVQRVPAWPRELDLYVAPGIFTAIRRGVWDLIHFQGYNTFVAPIGLLAAIRGDLPFVLTFHSGGHSSRLRNAVRRTQHALLRPLVARAARLIGVSEFEADFFSARMGVPRERFVVIPNGAAMPAASPGVKVDPRLIVTCGRLERYKGHHRAIAALPELIRRTPDARLHIVGTGPYEGELRRLVARLGLEQRVTIAGIPGSERQKLADLLASAALFVLFSEYEAHPVAVMEALSLRRPVLVSDTSGLRELAANGLCRAIARNAGPQELAAAMAEELEANRQIPDLALPDWDACAQALSDVYHDVLGRRSTVNSSPDAVMSWPPATEA
;
A
#
# COMPACT_ATOMS: atom_id res chain seq x y z
N MET A 1 -16.25 13.16 15.41
CA MET A 1 -17.01 12.03 14.82
C MET A 1 -16.42 10.73 15.35
N ARG A 2 -17.27 9.70 15.51
CA ARG A 2 -16.81 8.36 15.83
C ARG A 2 -16.72 7.51 14.56
N ILE A 3 -15.50 7.21 14.17
CA ILE A 3 -15.16 6.56 12.90
C ILE A 3 -14.72 5.12 13.19
N LEU A 4 -15.33 4.15 12.50
CA LEU A 4 -14.88 2.77 12.52
C LEU A 4 -14.07 2.47 11.25
N MET A 5 -12.78 2.23 11.38
CA MET A 5 -11.96 1.66 10.31
C MET A 5 -12.06 0.14 10.33
N VAL A 6 -12.41 -0.46 9.19
CA VAL A 6 -12.54 -1.93 9.08
C VAL A 6 -11.48 -2.45 8.11
N SER A 7 -10.62 -3.33 8.58
CA SER A 7 -9.53 -3.92 7.80
C SER A 7 -9.40 -5.42 8.05
N ALA A 8 -8.91 -6.16 7.06
CA ALA A 8 -8.63 -7.59 7.23
C ALA A 8 -7.47 -7.83 8.22
N ARG A 9 -6.48 -6.93 8.23
CA ARG A 9 -5.33 -6.98 9.15
C ARG A 9 -4.97 -5.57 9.59
N CYS A 10 -4.39 -5.48 10.78
CA CYS A 10 -3.84 -4.26 11.35
C CYS A 10 -2.59 -4.60 12.15
N TYR A 11 -2.06 -3.64 12.90
CA TYR A 11 -0.94 -3.82 13.81
C TYR A 11 -1.08 -5.12 14.66
N PRO A 12 0.00 -5.90 14.86
CA PRO A 12 1.40 -5.62 14.54
C PRO A 12 1.83 -6.04 13.11
N PHE A 13 0.93 -6.50 12.28
CA PHE A 13 1.25 -6.87 10.90
C PHE A 13 1.71 -5.65 10.09
N MET A 14 2.55 -5.91 9.06
CA MET A 14 3.09 -4.89 8.18
C MET A 14 2.65 -5.12 6.74
N GLY A 15 2.24 -4.05 6.09
CA GLY A 15 1.82 -4.00 4.70
C GLY A 15 1.29 -2.61 4.35
N GLY A 16 0.90 -2.39 3.11
CA GLY A 16 0.46 -1.06 2.66
C GLY A 16 -0.78 -0.55 3.39
N ILE A 17 -1.78 -1.41 3.60
CA ILE A 17 -3.02 -1.06 4.32
C ILE A 17 -2.73 -0.83 5.80
N GLU A 18 -1.95 -1.71 6.39
CA GLU A 18 -1.56 -1.63 7.79
C GLU A 18 -0.79 -0.33 8.07
N THR A 19 0.16 0.02 7.20
CA THR A 19 0.89 1.30 7.29
C THR A 19 -0.06 2.48 7.12
N HIS A 20 -0.99 2.43 6.15
CA HIS A 20 -1.98 3.48 5.96
C HIS A 20 -2.80 3.73 7.24
N ILE A 21 -3.33 2.68 7.86
CA ILE A 21 -4.10 2.80 9.12
C ILE A 21 -3.23 3.36 10.24
N GLN A 22 -1.99 2.88 10.38
CA GLN A 22 -1.06 3.33 11.42
C GLN A 22 -0.64 4.80 11.28
N GLU A 23 -0.60 5.31 10.06
CA GLU A 23 -0.23 6.70 9.79
C GLU A 23 -1.44 7.64 9.84
N VAL A 24 -2.56 7.24 9.25
CA VAL A 24 -3.76 8.08 9.14
C VAL A 24 -4.57 8.09 10.44
N GLY A 25 -4.73 6.95 11.10
CA GLY A 25 -5.59 6.83 12.27
C GLY A 25 -5.22 7.77 13.41
N PRO A 26 -3.95 7.81 13.89
CA PRO A 26 -3.52 8.74 14.93
C PRO A 26 -3.67 10.22 14.52
N ARG A 27 -3.50 10.52 13.22
CA ARG A 27 -3.69 11.87 12.69
C ARG A 27 -5.15 12.29 12.68
N LEU A 28 -6.07 11.37 12.46
CA LEU A 28 -7.52 11.61 12.61
C LEU A 28 -7.88 11.80 14.09
N VAL A 29 -7.28 11.03 15.00
CA VAL A 29 -7.43 11.26 16.46
C VAL A 29 -6.96 12.66 16.85
N ALA A 30 -5.78 13.09 16.38
CA ALA A 30 -5.27 14.42 16.62
C ALA A 30 -6.17 15.54 16.06
N ARG A 31 -7.01 15.25 15.06
CA ARG A 31 -8.03 16.14 14.48
C ARG A 31 -9.36 16.10 15.26
N GLY A 32 -9.42 15.42 16.39
CA GLY A 32 -10.59 15.36 17.26
C GLY A 32 -11.63 14.29 16.87
N HIS A 33 -11.25 13.30 16.05
CA HIS A 33 -12.10 12.15 15.80
C HIS A 33 -11.84 11.03 16.82
N ALA A 34 -12.88 10.30 17.22
CA ALA A 34 -12.72 9.03 17.90
C ALA A 34 -12.56 7.94 16.82
N VAL A 35 -11.42 7.28 16.80
CA VAL A 35 -11.08 6.26 15.78
C VAL A 35 -11.00 4.89 16.43
N ASP A 36 -11.91 4.01 16.03
CA ASP A 36 -11.87 2.59 16.36
C ASP A 36 -11.41 1.80 15.12
N VAL A 37 -10.59 0.78 15.32
CA VAL A 37 -10.14 -0.15 14.26
C VAL A 37 -10.69 -1.53 14.54
N LEU A 38 -11.54 -2.04 13.65
CA LEU A 38 -12.06 -3.40 13.70
C LEU A 38 -11.30 -4.26 12.68
N THR A 39 -10.61 -5.27 13.17
CA THR A 39 -9.74 -6.12 12.35
C THR A 39 -9.88 -7.59 12.72
N THR A 40 -9.12 -8.46 12.06
CA THR A 40 -9.10 -9.88 12.38
C THR A 40 -7.77 -10.30 13.02
N ASP A 41 -7.84 -11.37 13.81
CA ASP A 41 -6.67 -12.10 14.26
C ASP A 41 -6.78 -13.57 13.84
N PRO A 42 -6.10 -13.99 12.74
CA PRO A 42 -6.04 -15.38 12.35
C PRO A 42 -5.20 -16.25 13.30
N SER A 43 -4.23 -15.65 14.01
CA SER A 43 -3.36 -16.40 14.94
C SER A 43 -4.10 -16.81 16.22
N GLY A 44 -4.98 -15.95 16.71
CA GLY A 44 -5.63 -16.09 18.01
C GLY A 44 -4.71 -15.76 19.18
N GLU A 45 -3.56 -15.14 18.93
CA GLU A 45 -2.52 -14.84 19.93
C GLU A 45 -2.50 -13.36 20.34
N LEU A 46 -3.15 -12.51 19.53
CA LEU A 46 -3.18 -11.08 19.80
C LEU A 46 -4.30 -10.71 20.79
N PRO A 47 -4.14 -9.61 21.54
CA PRO A 47 -5.21 -9.11 22.41
C PRO A 47 -6.50 -8.84 21.61
N VAL A 48 -7.64 -9.24 22.19
CA VAL A 48 -8.96 -8.99 21.59
C VAL A 48 -9.23 -7.49 21.46
N GLU A 49 -8.78 -6.73 22.45
CA GLU A 49 -8.86 -5.27 22.47
C GLU A 49 -7.56 -4.69 23.01
N GLU A 50 -7.10 -3.61 22.39
CA GLU A 50 -5.96 -2.82 22.86
C GLU A 50 -6.10 -1.36 22.39
N GLU A 51 -5.34 -0.47 22.99
CA GLU A 51 -5.18 0.88 22.51
C GLU A 51 -3.82 1.04 21.83
N VAL A 52 -3.82 1.53 20.59
CA VAL A 52 -2.61 1.76 19.81
C VAL A 52 -2.63 3.20 19.29
N ARG A 53 -1.72 4.04 19.80
CA ARG A 53 -1.55 5.43 19.35
C ARG A 53 -2.87 6.24 19.39
N GLY A 54 -3.68 6.06 20.44
CA GLY A 54 -4.97 6.74 20.62
C GLY A 54 -6.15 6.14 19.86
N MET A 55 -5.94 5.05 19.13
CA MET A 55 -7.00 4.27 18.47
C MET A 55 -7.35 3.05 19.32
N ARG A 56 -8.63 2.75 19.48
CA ARG A 56 -9.08 1.47 20.03
C ARG A 56 -9.07 0.42 18.92
N VAL A 57 -8.27 -0.62 19.07
CA VAL A 57 -8.18 -1.74 18.13
C VAL A 57 -8.94 -2.93 18.69
N GLN A 58 -9.95 -3.40 17.98
CA GLN A 58 -10.72 -4.60 18.31
C GLN A 58 -10.47 -5.69 17.27
N ARG A 59 -10.17 -6.90 17.75
CA ARG A 59 -9.91 -8.06 16.89
C ARG A 59 -10.99 -9.11 17.04
N VAL A 60 -11.37 -9.70 15.91
CA VAL A 60 -12.28 -10.85 15.87
C VAL A 60 -11.58 -12.06 15.24
N PRO A 61 -11.93 -13.27 15.66
CA PRO A 61 -11.40 -14.49 15.03
C PRO A 61 -11.72 -14.56 13.54
N ALA A 62 -10.78 -15.09 12.74
CA ALA A 62 -10.95 -15.32 11.32
C ALA A 62 -10.50 -16.73 10.92
N TRP A 63 -11.12 -17.28 9.87
CA TRP A 63 -10.85 -18.59 9.31
C TRP A 63 -10.75 -18.54 7.77
N PRO A 64 -10.05 -19.47 7.14
CA PRO A 64 -9.02 -20.35 7.72
C PRO A 64 -7.78 -19.56 8.13
N ARG A 65 -7.01 -20.04 9.09
CA ARG A 65 -5.83 -19.34 9.65
C ARG A 65 -4.68 -19.20 8.63
N GLU A 66 -4.49 -20.21 7.80
CA GLU A 66 -3.39 -20.31 6.85
C GLU A 66 -3.65 -19.59 5.51
N LEU A 67 -4.90 -19.19 5.25
CA LEU A 67 -5.28 -18.55 4.00
C LEU A 67 -5.73 -17.11 4.22
N ASP A 68 -5.26 -16.19 3.40
CA ASP A 68 -5.64 -14.77 3.42
C ASP A 68 -7.10 -14.55 2.94
N LEU A 69 -8.05 -15.38 3.37
CA LEU A 69 -9.48 -15.26 3.02
C LEU A 69 -10.27 -14.50 4.09
N TYR A 70 -9.91 -14.69 5.35
CA TYR A 70 -10.47 -13.99 6.52
C TYR A 70 -11.99 -13.97 6.57
N VAL A 71 -12.60 -15.15 6.65
CA VAL A 71 -14.03 -15.25 6.99
C VAL A 71 -14.18 -14.95 8.48
N ALA A 72 -14.78 -13.85 8.82
CA ALA A 72 -14.87 -13.33 10.20
C ALA A 72 -16.28 -12.81 10.50
N PRO A 73 -17.24 -13.69 10.86
CA PRO A 73 -18.63 -13.29 11.15
C PRO A 73 -18.74 -12.27 12.29
N GLY A 74 -17.79 -12.26 13.23
CA GLY A 74 -17.69 -11.28 14.30
C GLY A 74 -17.64 -9.83 13.82
N ILE A 75 -17.15 -9.56 12.61
CA ILE A 75 -17.19 -8.24 11.96
C ILE A 75 -18.62 -7.73 11.85
N PHE A 76 -19.55 -8.59 11.38
CA PHE A 76 -20.96 -8.21 11.26
C PHE A 76 -21.55 -7.80 12.62
N THR A 77 -21.32 -8.61 13.65
CA THR A 77 -21.85 -8.38 14.99
C THR A 77 -21.24 -7.12 15.63
N ALA A 78 -19.93 -6.92 15.49
CA ALA A 78 -19.25 -5.74 16.05
C ALA A 78 -19.78 -4.44 15.41
N ILE A 79 -19.93 -4.41 14.09
CA ILE A 79 -20.49 -3.25 13.38
C ILE A 79 -21.92 -2.95 13.86
N ARG A 80 -22.77 -3.98 13.99
CA ARG A 80 -24.18 -3.83 14.35
C ARG A 80 -24.42 -3.44 15.82
N ARG A 81 -23.50 -3.79 16.71
CA ARG A 81 -23.60 -3.46 18.14
C ARG A 81 -22.98 -2.12 18.52
N GLY A 82 -22.06 -1.63 17.70
CA GLY A 82 -21.40 -0.35 17.94
C GLY A 82 -22.26 0.86 17.54
N VAL A 83 -21.83 2.02 18.01
CA VAL A 83 -22.42 3.33 17.63
C VAL A 83 -21.37 4.07 16.83
N TRP A 84 -21.58 4.23 15.53
CA TRP A 84 -20.66 4.81 14.58
C TRP A 84 -21.31 5.94 13.81
N ASP A 85 -20.61 7.06 13.65
CA ASP A 85 -21.06 8.12 12.74
C ASP A 85 -20.77 7.72 11.30
N LEU A 86 -19.62 7.04 11.05
CA LEU A 86 -19.18 6.61 9.73
C LEU A 86 -18.30 5.35 9.83
N ILE A 87 -18.40 4.48 8.81
CA ILE A 87 -17.53 3.31 8.67
C ILE A 87 -16.63 3.52 7.45
N HIS A 88 -15.31 3.29 7.63
CA HIS A 88 -14.33 3.33 6.56
C HIS A 88 -13.73 1.95 6.32
N PHE A 89 -14.09 1.30 5.22
CA PHE A 89 -13.54 0.01 4.84
C PHE A 89 -12.19 0.18 4.14
N GLN A 90 -11.18 -0.57 4.60
CA GLN A 90 -9.82 -0.57 4.09
C GLN A 90 -9.57 -1.86 3.28
N GLY A 91 -9.74 -1.79 1.97
CA GLY A 91 -9.60 -2.94 1.08
C GLY A 91 -10.87 -3.77 0.90
N TYR A 92 -10.85 -4.61 -0.14
CA TYR A 92 -12.00 -5.44 -0.54
C TYR A 92 -11.60 -6.90 -0.83
N ASN A 93 -10.33 -7.25 -0.65
CA ASN A 93 -9.72 -8.49 -1.17
C ASN A 93 -10.06 -9.76 -0.37
N THR A 94 -10.69 -9.61 0.80
CA THR A 94 -11.03 -10.70 1.72
C THR A 94 -12.52 -10.73 1.99
N PHE A 95 -13.01 -11.73 2.74
CA PHE A 95 -14.43 -11.78 3.14
C PHE A 95 -14.80 -10.78 4.24
N VAL A 96 -13.83 -10.10 4.85
CA VAL A 96 -14.09 -9.02 5.82
C VAL A 96 -14.92 -7.90 5.19
N ALA A 97 -14.55 -7.46 3.96
CA ALA A 97 -15.28 -6.39 3.29
C ALA A 97 -16.76 -6.75 3.00
N PRO A 98 -17.11 -7.83 2.29
CA PRO A 98 -18.51 -8.14 2.02
C PRO A 98 -19.35 -8.35 3.29
N ILE A 99 -18.79 -8.99 4.33
CA ILE A 99 -19.46 -9.15 5.63
C ILE A 99 -19.73 -7.79 6.29
N GLY A 100 -18.72 -6.92 6.32
CA GLY A 100 -18.83 -5.60 6.91
C GLY A 100 -19.75 -4.66 6.13
N LEU A 101 -19.63 -4.63 4.78
CA LEU A 101 -20.50 -3.85 3.91
C LEU A 101 -21.98 -4.24 4.11
N LEU A 102 -22.26 -5.55 4.20
CA LEU A 102 -23.61 -6.03 4.46
C LEU A 102 -24.11 -5.57 5.84
N ALA A 103 -23.27 -5.59 6.87
CA ALA A 103 -23.62 -5.10 8.20
C ALA A 103 -23.94 -3.60 8.19
N ALA A 104 -23.12 -2.79 7.52
CA ALA A 104 -23.32 -1.35 7.38
C ALA A 104 -24.63 -1.04 6.65
N ILE A 105 -24.89 -1.71 5.51
CA ILE A 105 -26.13 -1.53 4.73
C ILE A 105 -27.36 -1.90 5.56
N ARG A 106 -27.34 -3.02 6.27
CA ARG A 106 -28.47 -3.43 7.14
C ARG A 106 -28.65 -2.55 8.37
N GLY A 107 -27.61 -1.81 8.74
CA GLY A 107 -27.63 -0.84 9.84
C GLY A 107 -28.02 0.57 9.41
N ASP A 108 -28.20 0.81 8.13
CA ASP A 108 -28.32 2.15 7.55
C ASP A 108 -27.15 3.09 7.98
N LEU A 109 -25.95 2.51 8.16
CA LEU A 109 -24.76 3.24 8.55
C LEU A 109 -24.04 3.79 7.31
N PRO A 110 -23.68 5.09 7.29
CA PRO A 110 -22.90 5.64 6.17
C PRO A 110 -21.53 5.00 6.14
N PHE A 111 -21.05 4.70 4.94
CA PHE A 111 -19.71 4.15 4.78
C PHE A 111 -19.00 4.63 3.53
N VAL A 112 -17.68 4.64 3.62
CA VAL A 112 -16.75 4.85 2.51
C VAL A 112 -15.84 3.63 2.37
N LEU A 113 -15.25 3.45 1.20
CA LEU A 113 -14.35 2.33 0.91
C LEU A 113 -13.11 2.85 0.19
N THR A 114 -11.92 2.59 0.75
CA THR A 114 -10.65 2.69 0.03
C THR A 114 -10.25 1.33 -0.51
N PHE A 115 -9.92 1.25 -1.78
CA PHE A 115 -9.67 -0.05 -2.43
C PHE A 115 -8.35 -0.68 -2.03
N HIS A 116 -7.26 0.08 -1.96
CA HIS A 116 -5.91 -0.44 -1.67
C HIS A 116 -5.59 -1.70 -2.46
N SER A 117 -5.82 -1.65 -3.75
CA SER A 117 -5.68 -2.83 -4.57
C SER A 117 -4.23 -3.25 -4.72
N GLY A 118 -4.00 -4.55 -4.73
CA GLY A 118 -2.72 -5.17 -4.97
C GLY A 118 -2.85 -6.37 -5.91
N GLY A 119 -1.73 -6.83 -6.42
CA GLY A 119 -1.64 -8.10 -7.11
C GLY A 119 -1.86 -9.28 -6.14
N HIS A 120 -1.96 -10.48 -6.67
CA HIS A 120 -1.91 -11.71 -5.89
C HIS A 120 -1.18 -12.79 -6.68
N SER A 121 -0.33 -13.56 -6.01
CA SER A 121 0.46 -14.62 -6.65
C SER A 121 -0.38 -15.84 -7.10
N SER A 122 -1.57 -16.04 -6.53
CA SER A 122 -2.45 -17.15 -6.87
C SER A 122 -3.17 -16.93 -8.20
N ARG A 123 -2.93 -17.83 -9.18
CA ARG A 123 -3.63 -17.85 -10.46
C ARG A 123 -5.14 -18.05 -10.30
N LEU A 124 -5.56 -18.90 -9.35
CA LEU A 124 -6.96 -19.16 -9.05
C LEU A 124 -7.67 -17.89 -8.56
N ARG A 125 -7.08 -17.18 -7.59
CA ARG A 125 -7.64 -15.90 -7.11
C ARG A 125 -7.76 -14.87 -8.23
N ASN A 126 -6.78 -14.78 -9.12
CA ASN A 126 -6.83 -13.89 -10.28
C ASN A 126 -7.93 -14.28 -11.28
N ALA A 127 -8.17 -15.57 -11.49
CA ALA A 127 -9.23 -16.06 -12.35
C ALA A 127 -10.64 -15.72 -11.82
N VAL A 128 -10.86 -15.85 -10.50
CA VAL A 128 -12.17 -15.57 -9.88
C VAL A 128 -12.42 -14.09 -9.60
N ARG A 129 -11.44 -13.20 -9.80
CA ARG A 129 -11.58 -11.76 -9.52
C ARG A 129 -12.75 -11.11 -10.26
N ARG A 130 -13.02 -11.51 -11.50
CA ARG A 130 -14.17 -10.95 -12.25
C ARG A 130 -15.49 -11.26 -11.56
N THR A 131 -15.66 -12.50 -11.12
CA THR A 131 -16.85 -12.94 -10.38
C THR A 131 -16.93 -12.25 -9.03
N GLN A 132 -15.81 -12.14 -8.29
CA GLN A 132 -15.74 -11.40 -7.03
C GLN A 132 -16.20 -9.95 -7.20
N HIS A 133 -15.72 -9.25 -8.23
CA HIS A 133 -16.13 -7.87 -8.50
C HIS A 133 -17.62 -7.77 -8.82
N ALA A 134 -18.15 -8.68 -9.64
CA ALA A 134 -19.58 -8.71 -9.98
C ALA A 134 -20.46 -8.92 -8.72
N LEU A 135 -20.05 -9.81 -7.81
CA LEU A 135 -20.76 -10.06 -6.55
C LEU A 135 -20.64 -8.89 -5.56
N LEU A 136 -19.51 -8.18 -5.54
CA LEU A 136 -19.31 -7.03 -4.65
C LEU A 136 -19.97 -5.75 -5.17
N ARG A 137 -20.18 -5.64 -6.48
CA ARG A 137 -20.76 -4.43 -7.11
C ARG A 137 -21.99 -3.87 -6.39
N PRO A 138 -23.05 -4.64 -6.09
CA PRO A 138 -24.24 -4.11 -5.44
C PRO A 138 -23.99 -3.58 -4.03
N LEU A 139 -23.01 -4.13 -3.31
CA LEU A 139 -22.61 -3.65 -1.98
C LEU A 139 -21.76 -2.37 -2.10
N VAL A 140 -20.76 -2.38 -2.97
CA VAL A 140 -19.87 -1.24 -3.22
C VAL A 140 -20.64 -0.03 -3.77
N ALA A 141 -21.64 -0.25 -4.61
CA ALA A 141 -22.50 0.81 -5.14
C ALA A 141 -23.29 1.56 -4.05
N ARG A 142 -23.42 1.02 -2.84
CA ARG A 142 -24.06 1.67 -1.69
C ARG A 142 -23.12 2.56 -0.87
N ALA A 143 -21.80 2.51 -1.11
CA ALA A 143 -20.86 3.40 -0.45
C ALA A 143 -21.21 4.87 -0.70
N ALA A 144 -21.10 5.73 0.29
CA ALA A 144 -21.34 7.18 0.12
C ALA A 144 -20.25 7.81 -0.77
N ARG A 145 -18.99 7.37 -0.59
CA ARG A 145 -17.83 7.70 -1.44
C ARG A 145 -16.94 6.48 -1.59
N LEU A 146 -16.26 6.42 -2.74
CA LEU A 146 -15.23 5.45 -3.05
C LEU A 146 -13.89 6.17 -3.14
N ILE A 147 -12.84 5.59 -2.59
CA ILE A 147 -11.53 6.22 -2.53
C ILE A 147 -10.54 5.33 -3.28
N GLY A 148 -9.88 5.91 -4.27
CA GLY A 148 -8.70 5.33 -4.93
C GLY A 148 -7.44 5.97 -4.36
N VAL A 149 -6.37 5.19 -4.20
CA VAL A 149 -5.07 5.75 -3.77
C VAL A 149 -4.24 6.27 -4.95
N SER A 150 -4.78 6.21 -6.17
CA SER A 150 -4.23 6.76 -7.41
C SER A 150 -5.35 6.95 -8.43
N GLU A 151 -5.12 7.80 -9.44
CA GLU A 151 -6.04 7.96 -10.56
C GLU A 151 -6.27 6.62 -11.29
N PHE A 152 -5.17 5.89 -11.51
CA PHE A 152 -5.24 4.53 -12.07
C PHE A 152 -6.22 3.64 -11.30
N GLU A 153 -6.16 3.64 -9.97
CA GLU A 153 -7.02 2.79 -9.14
C GLU A 153 -8.49 3.23 -9.22
N ALA A 154 -8.75 4.52 -9.17
CA ALA A 154 -10.09 5.07 -9.28
C ALA A 154 -10.73 4.76 -10.64
N ASP A 155 -10.01 4.94 -11.75
CA ASP A 155 -10.46 4.62 -13.09
C ASP A 155 -10.70 3.11 -13.27
N PHE A 156 -9.74 2.30 -12.80
CA PHE A 156 -9.83 0.84 -12.88
C PHE A 156 -11.09 0.31 -12.17
N PHE A 157 -11.37 0.79 -10.95
CA PHE A 157 -12.52 0.31 -10.20
C PHE A 157 -13.83 0.94 -10.63
N SER A 158 -13.83 2.19 -11.11
CA SER A 158 -15.00 2.79 -11.76
C SER A 158 -15.48 1.89 -12.91
N ALA A 159 -14.60 1.59 -13.84
CA ALA A 159 -14.91 0.71 -14.97
C ALA A 159 -15.26 -0.73 -14.52
N ARG A 160 -14.51 -1.27 -13.54
CA ARG A 160 -14.63 -2.68 -13.13
C ARG A 160 -15.89 -2.96 -12.30
N MET A 161 -16.24 -2.02 -11.42
CA MET A 161 -17.43 -2.11 -10.57
C MET A 161 -18.67 -1.50 -11.24
N GLY A 162 -18.51 -0.83 -12.39
CA GLY A 162 -19.59 -0.12 -13.07
C GLY A 162 -20.22 0.95 -12.17
N VAL A 163 -19.40 1.66 -11.43
CA VAL A 163 -19.78 2.79 -10.60
C VAL A 163 -19.24 4.07 -11.24
N PRO A 164 -20.04 5.15 -11.36
CA PRO A 164 -19.61 6.40 -11.98
C PRO A 164 -18.32 6.94 -11.36
N ARG A 165 -17.41 7.48 -12.21
CA ARG A 165 -16.09 8.00 -11.78
C ARG A 165 -16.21 9.11 -10.74
N GLU A 166 -17.26 9.93 -10.84
CA GLU A 166 -17.55 11.06 -9.95
C GLU A 166 -17.82 10.64 -8.50
N ARG A 167 -18.07 9.35 -8.27
CA ARG A 167 -18.20 8.80 -6.92
C ARG A 167 -16.87 8.46 -6.28
N PHE A 168 -15.79 8.49 -7.07
CA PHE A 168 -14.43 8.27 -6.60
C PHE A 168 -13.75 9.60 -6.28
N VAL A 169 -13.04 9.60 -5.16
CA VAL A 169 -12.08 10.62 -4.78
C VAL A 169 -10.70 9.96 -4.78
N VAL A 170 -9.69 10.67 -5.27
CA VAL A 170 -8.30 10.17 -5.22
C VAL A 170 -7.61 10.79 -4.02
N ILE A 171 -7.15 9.91 -3.11
CA ILE A 171 -6.39 10.31 -1.92
C ILE A 171 -5.14 9.43 -1.87
N PRO A 172 -3.99 9.93 -2.32
CA PRO A 172 -2.75 9.16 -2.35
C PRO A 172 -2.24 8.87 -0.95
N ASN A 173 -1.52 7.75 -0.81
CA ASN A 173 -0.80 7.45 0.42
C ASN A 173 0.30 8.50 0.65
N GLY A 174 0.50 8.87 1.90
CA GLY A 174 1.56 9.79 2.26
C GLY A 174 2.95 9.15 2.13
N ALA A 175 3.95 10.02 2.00
CA ALA A 175 5.35 9.68 2.06
C ALA A 175 5.94 10.24 3.36
N ALA A 176 6.36 9.37 4.26
CA ALA A 176 7.09 9.80 5.45
C ALA A 176 8.00 8.69 5.97
N MET A 177 9.25 9.03 6.15
CA MET A 177 10.23 8.21 6.85
C MET A 177 10.95 9.07 7.89
N PRO A 178 11.42 8.47 9.00
CA PRO A 178 12.39 9.16 9.86
C PRO A 178 13.58 9.64 9.04
N ALA A 179 14.14 10.78 9.40
CA ALA A 179 15.40 11.21 8.83
C ALA A 179 16.48 10.14 9.08
N ALA A 180 17.39 9.98 8.12
CA ALA A 180 18.51 9.05 8.29
C ALA A 180 19.34 9.43 9.53
N SER A 181 19.81 8.42 10.25
CA SER A 181 20.70 8.62 11.40
C SER A 181 21.96 9.36 10.99
N PRO A 182 22.53 10.20 11.88
CA PRO A 182 23.78 10.90 11.60
C PRO A 182 24.88 9.91 11.20
N GLY A 183 25.58 10.22 10.11
CA GLY A 183 26.67 9.39 9.60
C GLY A 183 26.28 8.31 8.59
N VAL A 184 24.99 8.10 8.33
CA VAL A 184 24.55 7.23 7.22
C VAL A 184 25.01 7.84 5.90
N LYS A 185 25.77 7.05 5.15
CA LYS A 185 26.29 7.45 3.81
C LYS A 185 25.70 6.54 2.74
N VAL A 186 25.51 7.11 1.57
CA VAL A 186 25.09 6.32 0.41
C VAL A 186 26.21 5.34 0.03
N ASP A 187 25.84 4.08 -0.05
CA ASP A 187 26.69 3.04 -0.60
C ASP A 187 26.41 2.93 -2.12
N PRO A 188 27.35 3.33 -2.98
CA PRO A 188 27.11 3.43 -4.43
C PRO A 188 26.83 2.08 -5.10
N ARG A 189 26.94 0.97 -4.36
CA ARG A 189 26.75 -0.40 -4.86
C ARG A 189 25.51 -1.08 -4.27
N LEU A 190 24.80 -0.41 -3.34
CA LEU A 190 23.65 -0.98 -2.66
C LEU A 190 22.36 -0.67 -3.41
N ILE A 191 21.67 -1.72 -3.81
CA ILE A 191 20.32 -1.69 -4.36
C ILE A 191 19.37 -2.24 -3.31
N VAL A 192 18.27 -1.55 -3.06
CA VAL A 192 17.24 -1.99 -2.09
C VAL A 192 15.91 -2.19 -2.79
N THR A 193 15.19 -3.23 -2.41
CA THR A 193 13.78 -3.41 -2.73
C THR A 193 13.03 -3.78 -1.46
N CYS A 194 11.81 -3.26 -1.28
CA CYS A 194 11.01 -3.47 -0.07
C CYS A 194 9.58 -3.85 -0.42
N GLY A 195 9.05 -4.85 0.29
CA GLY A 195 7.66 -5.26 0.17
C GLY A 195 7.43 -6.70 0.58
N ARG A 196 6.15 -7.08 0.66
CA ARG A 196 5.76 -8.45 0.97
C ARG A 196 6.40 -9.43 -0.02
N LEU A 197 6.99 -10.51 0.46
CA LEU A 197 7.62 -11.50 -0.41
C LEU A 197 6.56 -12.36 -1.09
N GLU A 198 6.00 -11.79 -2.15
CA GLU A 198 5.03 -12.37 -3.06
C GLU A 198 5.59 -12.36 -4.48
N ARG A 199 5.19 -13.33 -5.29
CA ARG A 199 5.73 -13.44 -6.65
C ARG A 199 5.46 -12.17 -7.48
N TYR A 200 4.25 -11.61 -7.39
CA TYR A 200 3.85 -10.44 -8.17
C TYR A 200 4.62 -9.15 -7.81
N LYS A 201 5.30 -9.11 -6.64
CA LYS A 201 6.18 -7.99 -6.23
C LYS A 201 7.50 -7.93 -7.00
N GLY A 202 7.85 -8.99 -7.75
CA GLY A 202 8.94 -8.96 -8.70
C GLY A 202 10.36 -9.03 -8.10
N HIS A 203 10.53 -9.32 -6.81
CA HIS A 203 11.86 -9.46 -6.19
C HIS A 203 12.74 -10.48 -6.92
N HIS A 204 12.16 -11.57 -7.44
CA HIS A 204 12.86 -12.57 -8.25
C HIS A 204 13.44 -11.99 -9.56
N ARG A 205 12.83 -10.93 -10.11
CA ARG A 205 13.31 -10.25 -11.32
C ARG A 205 14.58 -9.46 -11.03
N ALA A 206 14.64 -8.77 -9.88
CA ALA A 206 15.86 -8.08 -9.43
C ALA A 206 17.00 -9.09 -9.19
N ILE A 207 16.72 -10.23 -8.53
CA ILE A 207 17.71 -11.30 -8.34
C ILE A 207 18.19 -11.85 -9.70
N ALA A 208 17.28 -12.14 -10.63
CA ALA A 208 17.61 -12.70 -11.94
C ALA A 208 18.45 -11.72 -12.82
N ALA A 209 18.32 -10.42 -12.60
CA ALA A 209 19.10 -9.41 -13.30
C ALA A 209 20.51 -9.22 -12.70
N LEU A 210 20.74 -9.61 -11.45
CA LEU A 210 21.97 -9.32 -10.72
C LEU A 210 23.23 -9.94 -11.35
N PRO A 211 23.25 -11.16 -11.91
CA PRO A 211 24.44 -11.70 -12.59
C PRO A 211 24.92 -10.82 -13.75
N GLU A 212 23.99 -10.29 -14.54
CA GLU A 212 24.30 -9.37 -15.63
C GLU A 212 24.76 -8.01 -15.11
N LEU A 213 24.14 -7.53 -14.04
CA LEU A 213 24.53 -6.27 -13.41
C LEU A 213 25.95 -6.35 -12.83
N ILE A 214 26.32 -7.44 -12.16
CA ILE A 214 27.66 -7.63 -11.58
C ILE A 214 28.76 -7.58 -12.66
N ARG A 215 28.47 -8.01 -13.88
CA ARG A 215 29.44 -7.87 -14.99
C ARG A 215 29.75 -6.40 -15.35
N ARG A 216 28.79 -5.50 -15.13
CA ARG A 216 28.91 -4.06 -15.37
C ARG A 216 29.35 -3.31 -14.12
N THR A 217 28.87 -3.74 -12.98
CA THR A 217 29.07 -3.14 -11.66
C THR A 217 29.49 -4.24 -10.67
N PRO A 218 30.78 -4.61 -10.62
CA PRO A 218 31.28 -5.84 -9.94
C PRO A 218 30.88 -5.97 -8.46
N ASP A 219 30.74 -4.85 -7.74
CA ASP A 219 30.45 -4.83 -6.31
C ASP A 219 28.96 -4.60 -6.00
N ALA A 220 28.09 -4.65 -7.01
CA ALA A 220 26.66 -4.49 -6.80
C ALA A 220 26.10 -5.52 -5.82
N ARG A 221 25.26 -5.06 -4.90
CA ARG A 221 24.59 -5.84 -3.86
C ARG A 221 23.10 -5.52 -3.83
N LEU A 222 22.29 -6.53 -3.56
CA LEU A 222 20.84 -6.39 -3.48
C LEU A 222 20.35 -6.73 -2.06
N HIS A 223 19.64 -5.80 -1.42
CA HIS A 223 18.97 -6.04 -0.15
C HIS A 223 17.46 -6.06 -0.39
N ILE A 224 16.84 -7.19 -0.10
CA ILE A 224 15.40 -7.41 -0.20
C ILE A 224 14.82 -7.36 1.21
N VAL A 225 14.01 -6.32 1.49
CA VAL A 225 13.37 -6.13 2.79
C VAL A 225 11.94 -6.64 2.72
N GLY A 226 11.63 -7.63 3.55
CA GLY A 226 10.26 -8.13 3.68
C GLY A 226 10.18 -9.56 4.16
N THR A 227 8.95 -10.00 4.35
CA THR A 227 8.58 -11.39 4.69
C THR A 227 7.42 -11.83 3.81
N GLY A 228 7.25 -13.13 3.63
CA GLY A 228 6.11 -13.64 2.87
C GLY A 228 6.32 -15.05 2.32
N PRO A 229 5.27 -15.64 1.74
CA PRO A 229 5.25 -17.04 1.32
C PRO A 229 6.24 -17.36 0.19
N TYR A 230 6.72 -16.36 -0.54
CA TYR A 230 7.64 -16.54 -1.67
C TYR A 230 9.12 -16.52 -1.26
N GLU A 231 9.44 -16.35 0.03
CA GLU A 231 10.82 -16.26 0.51
C GLU A 231 11.65 -17.49 0.16
N GLY A 232 11.12 -18.70 0.36
CA GLY A 232 11.82 -19.94 0.03
C GLY A 232 12.22 -20.05 -1.44
N GLU A 233 11.37 -19.57 -2.35
CA GLU A 233 11.68 -19.52 -3.79
C GLU A 233 12.79 -18.51 -4.10
N LEU A 234 12.75 -17.35 -3.45
CA LEU A 234 13.78 -16.32 -3.63
C LEU A 234 15.15 -16.84 -3.15
N ARG A 235 15.21 -17.47 -1.97
CA ARG A 235 16.47 -18.06 -1.46
C ARG A 235 17.01 -19.18 -2.35
N ARG A 236 16.12 -20.02 -2.88
CA ARG A 236 16.51 -21.04 -3.87
C ARG A 236 17.04 -20.44 -5.17
N LEU A 237 16.46 -19.33 -5.61
CA LEU A 237 16.96 -18.60 -6.79
C LEU A 237 18.33 -17.99 -6.54
N VAL A 238 18.56 -17.39 -5.36
CA VAL A 238 19.86 -16.85 -4.94
C VAL A 238 20.93 -17.95 -4.98
N ALA A 239 20.67 -19.09 -4.35
CA ALA A 239 21.61 -20.23 -4.31
C ALA A 239 21.90 -20.80 -5.72
N ARG A 240 20.85 -20.96 -6.55
CA ARG A 240 21.01 -21.46 -7.92
C ARG A 240 21.90 -20.55 -8.79
N LEU A 241 21.90 -19.24 -8.51
CA LEU A 241 22.70 -18.26 -9.24
C LEU A 241 24.06 -17.95 -8.59
N GLY A 242 24.37 -18.57 -7.45
CA GLY A 242 25.62 -18.33 -6.71
C GLY A 242 25.74 -16.92 -6.13
N LEU A 243 24.61 -16.35 -5.67
CA LEU A 243 24.53 -14.94 -5.27
C LEU A 243 24.43 -14.74 -3.73
N GLU A 244 24.75 -15.75 -2.93
CA GLU A 244 24.60 -15.72 -1.47
C GLU A 244 25.37 -14.57 -0.81
N GLN A 245 26.53 -14.21 -1.37
CA GLN A 245 27.35 -13.10 -0.89
C GLN A 245 26.92 -11.72 -1.43
N ARG A 246 25.95 -11.69 -2.34
CA ARG A 246 25.49 -10.47 -3.03
C ARG A 246 24.05 -10.11 -2.74
N VAL A 247 23.26 -11.04 -2.23
CA VAL A 247 21.84 -10.85 -1.96
C VAL A 247 21.53 -11.10 -0.49
N THR A 248 21.00 -10.11 0.19
CA THR A 248 20.45 -10.24 1.54
C THR A 248 18.93 -10.25 1.45
N ILE A 249 18.26 -11.20 2.12
CA ILE A 249 16.80 -11.25 2.26
C ILE A 249 16.49 -11.25 3.75
N ALA A 250 15.90 -10.17 4.26
CA ALA A 250 15.59 -10.02 5.67
C ALA A 250 14.33 -9.18 5.90
N GLY A 251 13.52 -9.55 6.90
CA GLY A 251 12.45 -8.70 7.40
C GLY A 251 13.00 -7.62 8.33
N ILE A 252 12.39 -6.45 8.32
CA ILE A 252 12.59 -5.40 9.33
C ILE A 252 11.25 -5.22 10.03
N PRO A 253 11.17 -5.44 11.37
CA PRO A 253 9.94 -5.24 12.12
C PRO A 253 9.41 -3.80 12.00
N GLY A 254 8.10 -3.62 12.05
CA GLY A 254 7.48 -2.30 11.97
C GLY A 254 7.87 -1.34 13.10
N SER A 255 8.30 -1.88 14.25
CA SER A 255 8.87 -1.11 15.36
C SER A 255 10.27 -0.54 15.06
N GLU A 256 10.98 -1.07 14.06
CA GLU A 256 12.33 -0.66 13.68
C GLU A 256 12.33 0.30 12.47
N ARG A 257 11.41 1.28 12.44
CA ARG A 257 11.29 2.24 11.33
C ARG A 257 12.58 3.00 11.04
N GLN A 258 13.37 3.33 12.07
CA GLN A 258 14.66 3.98 11.90
C GLN A 258 15.66 3.11 11.13
N LYS A 259 15.70 1.82 11.42
CA LYS A 259 16.58 0.87 10.71
C LYS A 259 16.20 0.75 9.22
N LEU A 260 14.90 0.78 8.91
CA LEU A 260 14.44 0.82 7.52
C LEU A 260 14.84 2.14 6.86
N ALA A 261 14.67 3.27 7.56
CA ALA A 261 15.08 4.59 7.05
C ALA A 261 16.57 4.64 6.73
N ASP A 262 17.41 4.17 7.64
CA ASP A 262 18.87 4.15 7.47
C ASP A 262 19.29 3.26 6.30
N LEU A 263 18.67 2.08 6.16
CA LEU A 263 18.92 1.19 5.03
C LEU A 263 18.49 1.83 3.70
N LEU A 264 17.29 2.40 3.63
CA LEU A 264 16.82 3.08 2.42
C LEU A 264 17.71 4.29 2.10
N ALA A 265 18.08 5.09 3.09
CA ALA A 265 18.96 6.26 2.90
C ALA A 265 20.36 5.88 2.43
N SER A 266 20.86 4.70 2.82
CA SER A 266 22.15 4.19 2.38
C SER A 266 22.10 3.57 0.96
N ALA A 267 20.92 3.33 0.38
CA ALA A 267 20.82 2.77 -0.96
C ALA A 267 21.21 3.78 -2.05
N ALA A 268 21.95 3.33 -3.04
CA ALA A 268 22.17 4.10 -4.26
C ALA A 268 20.96 4.04 -5.19
N LEU A 269 20.20 2.96 -5.14
CA LEU A 269 19.03 2.74 -5.99
C LEU A 269 17.95 1.93 -5.22
N PHE A 270 16.71 2.37 -5.33
CA PHE A 270 15.56 1.56 -4.94
C PHE A 270 14.90 0.97 -6.19
N VAL A 271 14.53 -0.31 -6.17
CA VAL A 271 13.86 -0.96 -7.29
C VAL A 271 12.56 -1.63 -6.87
N LEU A 272 11.53 -1.56 -7.73
CA LEU A 272 10.29 -2.29 -7.52
C LEU A 272 9.74 -2.80 -8.86
N PHE A 273 9.97 -4.09 -9.17
CA PHE A 273 9.57 -4.70 -10.44
C PHE A 273 8.24 -5.46 -10.35
N SER A 274 7.29 -4.90 -9.62
CA SER A 274 5.96 -5.48 -9.42
C SER A 274 5.18 -5.63 -10.73
N GLU A 275 4.31 -6.63 -10.79
CA GLU A 275 3.35 -6.81 -11.87
C GLU A 275 2.16 -5.83 -11.76
N TYR A 276 1.87 -5.38 -10.54
CA TYR A 276 0.76 -4.49 -10.21
C TYR A 276 1.00 -3.78 -8.88
N GLU A 277 0.76 -2.48 -8.84
CA GLU A 277 0.71 -1.62 -7.65
C GLU A 277 -0.35 -0.53 -7.85
N ALA A 278 -1.06 -0.16 -6.79
CA ALA A 278 -1.93 1.02 -6.84
C ALA A 278 -1.14 2.31 -6.51
N HIS A 279 -0.63 2.41 -5.30
CA HIS A 279 0.24 3.50 -4.84
C HIS A 279 1.17 2.95 -3.75
N PRO A 280 2.34 2.40 -4.13
CA PRO A 280 3.18 1.62 -3.23
C PRO A 280 3.89 2.50 -2.21
N VAL A 281 3.56 2.31 -0.93
CA VAL A 281 4.16 3.05 0.20
C VAL A 281 5.69 2.94 0.18
N ALA A 282 6.25 1.77 -0.14
CA ALA A 282 7.71 1.58 -0.17
C ALA A 282 8.44 2.47 -1.21
N VAL A 283 7.79 2.76 -2.35
CA VAL A 283 8.32 3.72 -3.34
C VAL A 283 8.28 5.14 -2.75
N MET A 284 7.17 5.51 -2.13
CA MET A 284 7.02 6.82 -1.50
C MET A 284 8.03 7.02 -0.36
N GLU A 285 8.31 5.97 0.41
CA GLU A 285 9.32 5.96 1.47
C GLU A 285 10.74 6.17 0.91
N ALA A 286 11.09 5.51 -0.20
CA ALA A 286 12.38 5.70 -0.86
C ALA A 286 12.53 7.12 -1.42
N LEU A 287 11.48 7.66 -2.05
CA LEU A 287 11.44 9.02 -2.59
C LEU A 287 11.57 10.07 -1.47
N SER A 288 10.91 9.89 -0.33
CA SER A 288 11.01 10.81 0.80
C SER A 288 12.43 10.91 1.39
N LEU A 289 13.24 9.86 1.19
CA LEU A 289 14.66 9.84 1.52
C LEU A 289 15.55 10.23 0.32
N ARG A 290 14.96 10.79 -0.74
CA ARG A 290 15.65 11.25 -1.96
C ARG A 290 16.47 10.15 -2.64
N ARG A 291 15.95 8.94 -2.68
CA ARG A 291 16.60 7.83 -3.39
C ARG A 291 16.11 7.75 -4.83
N PRO A 292 17.01 7.53 -5.80
CA PRO A 292 16.61 7.16 -7.16
C PRO A 292 15.75 5.91 -7.13
N VAL A 293 14.68 5.90 -7.93
CA VAL A 293 13.72 4.81 -7.95
C VAL A 293 13.51 4.31 -9.38
N LEU A 294 13.68 2.99 -9.60
CA LEU A 294 13.42 2.31 -10.86
C LEU A 294 12.28 1.29 -10.67
N VAL A 295 11.22 1.41 -11.47
CA VAL A 295 10.01 0.59 -11.31
C VAL A 295 9.59 -0.08 -12.63
N SER A 296 8.71 -1.08 -12.55
CA SER A 296 8.03 -1.58 -13.75
C SER A 296 7.00 -0.58 -14.28
N ASP A 297 6.90 -0.40 -15.59
CA ASP A 297 5.86 0.37 -16.24
C ASP A 297 4.51 -0.37 -16.18
N THR A 298 3.80 -0.19 -15.07
CA THR A 298 2.50 -0.84 -14.84
C THR A 298 1.66 -0.05 -13.82
N SER A 299 0.35 -0.08 -13.98
CA SER A 299 -0.63 0.40 -12.99
C SER A 299 -0.26 1.76 -12.37
N GLY A 300 -0.39 1.96 -11.07
CA GLY A 300 -0.02 3.20 -10.38
C GLY A 300 1.47 3.53 -10.42
N LEU A 301 2.38 2.57 -10.70
CA LEU A 301 3.79 2.87 -10.91
C LEU A 301 4.03 3.70 -12.17
N ARG A 302 3.24 3.47 -13.23
CA ARG A 302 3.23 4.30 -14.45
C ARG A 302 2.83 5.74 -14.14
N GLU A 303 1.84 5.92 -13.28
CA GLU A 303 1.38 7.25 -12.84
C GLU A 303 2.50 8.00 -12.11
N LEU A 304 3.22 7.33 -11.18
CA LEU A 304 4.37 7.93 -10.50
C LEU A 304 5.49 8.32 -11.49
N ALA A 305 5.76 7.47 -12.48
CA ALA A 305 6.77 7.76 -13.51
C ALA A 305 6.33 8.91 -14.44
N ALA A 306 5.06 8.97 -14.83
CA ALA A 306 4.51 10.06 -15.63
C ALA A 306 4.58 11.42 -14.90
N ASN A 307 4.50 11.40 -13.56
CA ASN A 307 4.69 12.57 -12.70
C ASN A 307 6.18 12.89 -12.42
N GLY A 308 7.13 12.23 -13.11
CA GLY A 308 8.57 12.50 -12.97
C GLY A 308 9.20 12.03 -11.65
N LEU A 309 8.48 11.26 -10.82
CA LEU A 309 8.94 10.84 -9.50
C LEU A 309 9.92 9.66 -9.55
N CYS A 310 9.85 8.83 -10.59
CA CYS A 310 10.69 7.66 -10.74
C CYS A 310 10.88 7.32 -12.22
N ARG A 311 11.87 6.48 -12.51
CA ARG A 311 12.05 5.92 -13.85
C ARG A 311 11.26 4.62 -13.97
N ALA A 312 10.54 4.45 -15.07
CA ALA A 312 9.87 3.19 -15.40
C ALA A 312 10.59 2.43 -16.48
N ILE A 313 10.57 1.10 -16.39
CA ILE A 313 11.06 0.17 -17.41
C ILE A 313 9.92 -0.77 -17.83
N ALA A 314 9.92 -1.21 -19.08
CA ALA A 314 8.89 -2.09 -19.61
C ALA A 314 8.57 -3.26 -18.65
N ARG A 315 7.29 -3.50 -18.39
CA ARG A 315 6.83 -4.54 -17.46
C ARG A 315 7.38 -5.94 -17.79
N ASN A 316 7.58 -6.22 -19.07
CA ASN A 316 8.11 -7.49 -19.58
C ASN A 316 9.63 -7.47 -19.82
N ALA A 317 10.35 -6.41 -19.41
CA ALA A 317 11.80 -6.31 -19.54
C ALA A 317 12.51 -7.56 -18.98
N GLY A 318 13.43 -8.08 -19.76
CA GLY A 318 14.23 -9.25 -19.38
C GLY A 318 15.36 -8.92 -18.39
N PRO A 319 16.07 -9.94 -17.87
CA PRO A 319 17.16 -9.72 -16.92
C PRO A 319 18.25 -8.78 -17.44
N GLN A 320 18.61 -8.85 -18.73
CA GLN A 320 19.63 -7.99 -19.35
C GLN A 320 19.19 -6.52 -19.41
N GLU A 321 17.93 -6.27 -19.76
CA GLU A 321 17.36 -4.92 -19.82
C GLU A 321 17.25 -4.31 -18.42
N LEU A 322 16.79 -5.11 -17.44
CA LEU A 322 16.74 -4.69 -16.03
C LEU A 322 18.14 -4.36 -15.50
N ALA A 323 19.14 -5.20 -15.79
CA ALA A 323 20.51 -4.98 -15.39
C ALA A 323 21.10 -3.71 -16.03
N ALA A 324 20.83 -3.47 -17.31
CA ALA A 324 21.27 -2.26 -18.00
C ALA A 324 20.67 -1.01 -17.34
N ALA A 325 19.35 -1.00 -17.12
CA ALA A 325 18.69 0.13 -16.49
C ALA A 325 19.17 0.37 -15.05
N MET A 326 19.41 -0.68 -14.26
CA MET A 326 20.00 -0.56 -12.92
C MET A 326 21.43 0.00 -12.98
N ALA A 327 22.27 -0.47 -13.91
CA ALA A 327 23.62 0.04 -14.07
C ALA A 327 23.63 1.54 -14.43
N GLU A 328 22.80 1.95 -15.38
CA GLU A 328 22.63 3.36 -15.77
C GLU A 328 22.23 4.25 -14.58
N GLU A 329 21.29 3.78 -13.71
CA GLU A 329 20.90 4.55 -12.52
C GLU A 329 22.04 4.63 -11.49
N LEU A 330 22.79 3.55 -11.28
CA LEU A 330 23.93 3.54 -10.36
C LEU A 330 25.08 4.44 -10.87
N GLU A 331 25.37 4.43 -12.18
CA GLU A 331 26.39 5.26 -12.80
C GLU A 331 26.02 6.74 -12.82
N ALA A 332 24.74 7.04 -13.08
CA ALA A 332 24.23 8.41 -13.10
C ALA A 332 24.37 9.11 -11.75
N ASN A 333 24.38 8.33 -10.63
CA ASN A 333 24.50 8.83 -9.26
C ASN A 333 23.63 10.09 -9.01
N ARG A 334 22.37 10.02 -9.47
CA ARG A 334 21.47 11.19 -9.52
C ARG A 334 21.17 11.68 -8.12
N GLN A 335 21.36 12.95 -7.91
CA GLN A 335 20.80 13.63 -6.75
C GLN A 335 19.32 13.90 -7.01
N ILE A 336 18.44 13.28 -6.24
CA ILE A 336 17.02 13.54 -6.35
C ILE A 336 16.71 14.85 -5.61
N PRO A 337 16.08 15.83 -6.27
CA PRO A 337 15.71 17.10 -5.64
C PRO A 337 14.65 16.87 -4.53
N ASP A 338 14.32 17.92 -3.82
CA ASP A 338 13.19 17.89 -2.91
C ASP A 338 11.90 17.78 -3.73
N LEU A 339 11.22 16.66 -3.58
CA LEU A 339 10.00 16.37 -4.31
C LEU A 339 8.80 16.81 -3.46
N ALA A 340 7.83 17.46 -4.06
CA ALA A 340 6.53 17.71 -3.44
C ALA A 340 5.73 16.40 -3.37
N LEU A 341 6.03 15.56 -2.39
CA LEU A 341 5.33 14.31 -2.18
C LEU A 341 4.10 14.53 -1.30
N PRO A 342 3.00 13.80 -1.51
CA PRO A 342 1.89 13.82 -0.57
C PRO A 342 2.38 13.32 0.79
N ASP A 343 2.01 14.02 1.86
CA ASP A 343 2.29 13.59 3.22
C ASP A 343 1.08 12.91 3.88
N TRP A 344 1.32 12.27 5.02
CA TRP A 344 0.25 11.59 5.74
C TRP A 344 -0.72 12.56 6.43
N ASP A 345 -0.31 13.80 6.69
CA ASP A 345 -1.17 14.83 7.26
C ASP A 345 -2.18 15.33 6.22
N ALA A 346 -1.73 15.56 4.98
CA ALA A 346 -2.61 15.87 3.86
C ALA A 346 -3.56 14.69 3.54
N CYS A 347 -3.07 13.45 3.58
CA CYS A 347 -3.90 12.26 3.41
C CYS A 347 -5.00 12.18 4.48
N ALA A 348 -4.65 12.37 5.75
CA ALA A 348 -5.61 12.34 6.86
C ALA A 348 -6.59 13.52 6.78
N GLN A 349 -6.15 14.71 6.36
CA GLN A 349 -7.02 15.86 6.15
C GLN A 349 -8.04 15.58 5.03
N ALA A 350 -7.59 15.10 3.89
CA ALA A 350 -8.48 14.78 2.77
C ALA A 350 -9.52 13.69 3.15
N LEU A 351 -9.12 12.70 3.94
CA LEU A 351 -10.07 11.71 4.48
C LEU A 351 -11.08 12.35 5.44
N SER A 352 -10.63 13.23 6.34
CA SER A 352 -11.52 13.98 7.25
C SER A 352 -12.55 14.80 6.47
N ASP A 353 -12.12 15.48 5.39
CA ASP A 353 -13.00 16.28 4.54
C ASP A 353 -14.05 15.40 3.84
N VAL A 354 -13.66 14.23 3.33
CA VAL A 354 -14.61 13.24 2.78
C VAL A 354 -15.62 12.79 3.83
N TYR A 355 -15.20 12.56 5.08
CA TYR A 355 -16.11 12.15 6.15
C TYR A 355 -17.11 13.25 6.49
N HIS A 356 -16.67 14.50 6.58
CA HIS A 356 -17.55 15.65 6.79
C HIS A 356 -18.54 15.83 5.63
N ASP A 357 -18.08 15.71 4.36
CA ASP A 357 -18.97 15.77 3.20
C ASP A 357 -20.05 14.68 3.23
N VAL A 358 -19.67 13.45 3.55
CA VAL A 358 -20.61 12.32 3.65
C VAL A 358 -21.67 12.53 4.73
N LEU A 359 -21.29 13.04 5.89
CA LEU A 359 -22.21 13.28 7.00
C LEU A 359 -23.02 14.57 6.82
N GLY A 360 -22.41 15.62 6.26
CA GLY A 360 -23.08 16.89 5.92
C GLY A 360 -24.18 16.70 4.88
N ARG A 361 -23.97 15.84 3.89
CA ARG A 361 -25.00 15.51 2.87
C ARG A 361 -26.20 14.75 3.43
N ARG A 362 -26.07 14.07 4.56
CA ARG A 362 -27.23 13.53 5.29
C ARG A 362 -28.06 14.63 5.97
N SER A 363 -27.42 15.77 6.27
CA SER A 363 -28.08 16.90 6.93
C SER A 363 -28.73 17.89 5.94
N THR A 364 -28.24 17.92 4.68
CA THR A 364 -28.72 18.84 3.62
C THR A 364 -28.75 18.14 2.29
N VAL A 365 -29.93 17.91 1.74
CA VAL A 365 -30.11 17.70 0.30
C VAL A 365 -29.87 19.05 -0.38
N ASN A 366 -28.66 19.36 -0.72
CA ASN A 366 -28.18 20.29 -1.77
C ASN A 366 -26.80 20.87 -1.45
N SER A 367 -25.81 20.51 -2.22
CA SER A 367 -24.80 21.41 -2.82
C SER A 367 -23.61 20.64 -3.39
N SER A 368 -23.07 21.18 -4.48
CA SER A 368 -22.19 20.64 -5.52
C SER A 368 -20.85 20.04 -5.08
N PRO A 369 -20.27 19.15 -5.92
CA PRO A 369 -19.01 18.49 -5.66
C PRO A 369 -17.85 19.31 -6.24
N ASP A 370 -16.90 19.73 -5.43
CA ASP A 370 -15.58 20.11 -5.92
C ASP A 370 -14.58 20.14 -4.74
N ALA A 371 -13.87 19.04 -4.57
CA ALA A 371 -12.55 19.02 -3.93
C ALA A 371 -11.79 17.82 -4.49
N VAL A 372 -11.25 17.96 -5.67
CA VAL A 372 -10.25 17.07 -6.23
C VAL A 372 -8.90 17.57 -5.76
N MET A 373 -8.23 16.80 -4.90
CA MET A 373 -6.81 17.02 -4.67
C MET A 373 -6.07 16.50 -5.91
N SER A 374 -5.79 17.40 -6.86
CA SER A 374 -4.92 17.13 -7.99
C SER A 374 -3.45 17.11 -7.53
N TRP A 375 -2.65 16.21 -8.10
CA TRP A 375 -1.20 16.34 -8.08
C TRP A 375 -0.82 17.75 -8.54
N PRO A 376 0.13 18.40 -7.89
CA PRO A 376 0.66 19.63 -8.46
C PRO A 376 1.26 19.30 -9.84
N PRO A 377 1.02 20.13 -10.88
CA PRO A 377 1.61 19.91 -12.20
C PRO A 377 3.14 19.93 -12.10
N ALA A 378 3.79 19.08 -12.89
CA ALA A 378 5.24 19.09 -13.04
C ALA A 378 5.69 20.50 -13.37
N THR A 379 6.51 21.11 -12.52
CA THR A 379 7.19 22.36 -12.84
C THR A 379 8.16 22.07 -13.98
N GLU A 380 7.91 22.67 -15.13
CA GLU A 380 8.86 22.72 -16.24
C GLU A 380 10.17 23.34 -15.73
N ALA A 381 11.26 22.61 -15.85
CA ALA A 381 12.62 23.07 -15.67
C ALA A 381 13.46 22.70 -16.89
#